data_d37ad39a3044e7507ad77b659139b12b
#
_entry.id   d37ad39a3044e7507ad77b659139b12b
#
_cell.length_a   1.000
_cell.length_b   1.000
_cell.length_c   1.000
_cell.angle_alpha   90.00
_cell.angle_beta   90.00
_cell.angle_gamma   90.00
#
_symmetry.space_group_name_H-M   'P 1'
#
loop_
_entity.id
_entity.type
_entity.pdbx_description
1 polymer ?
#
loop_
_entity_poly.entity_id
_entity_poly.type
_entity_poly.pdbx_seq_one_letter_code
_entity_poly.pdbx_strand_id
1 'polypeptide(L)'
;MVATDVRPAIGVVGDFNERNPTHRFTSAALAHVGAEFIWVPTESIRRDAADQLGCFDGLWISPGSPYRSMDGALSAIMFARERGVPLVGT
;
A
#
# COMPACT_ATOMS: atom_id res chain seq x y z
N MET A 1 -27.28 9.39 11.63
CA MET A 1 -26.59 9.29 11.37
C MET A 1 -26.02 8.86 10.73
N VAL A 2 -25.74 8.93 10.57
CA VAL A 2 -25.16 8.52 9.85
C VAL A 2 -24.04 8.00 9.91
N ALA A 3 -23.91 7.09 10.23
CA ALA A 3 -22.79 6.51 10.30
C ALA A 3 -22.25 6.27 9.08
N THR A 4 -21.48 6.95 8.72
CA THR A 4 -20.81 6.65 7.67
C THR A 4 -19.87 5.63 7.93
N ASP A 5 -19.95 4.64 7.31
CA ASP A 5 -19.00 3.64 7.23
C ASP A 5 -17.82 4.18 6.52
N VAL A 6 -17.08 4.98 7.16
CA VAL A 6 -15.84 5.47 6.59
C VAL A 6 -14.77 4.45 6.89
N ARG A 7 -14.38 3.73 5.87
CA ARG A 7 -13.29 2.78 5.99
C ARG A 7 -12.00 3.44 5.50
N PRO A 8 -10.89 3.24 6.23
CA PRO A 8 -9.62 3.76 5.73
C PRO A 8 -9.24 3.08 4.43
N ALA A 9 -8.71 3.87 3.52
CA ALA A 9 -8.21 3.37 2.25
C ALA A 9 -6.71 3.19 2.37
N ILE A 10 -6.25 1.96 2.18
CA ILE A 10 -4.85 1.59 2.33
C ILE A 10 -4.24 1.23 0.99
N GLY A 11 -3.13 1.84 0.67
CA GLY A 11 -2.36 1.45 -0.49
C GLY A 11 -1.30 0.45 -0.08
N VAL A 12 -1.36 -0.76 -0.62
CA VAL A 12 -0.36 -1.77 -0.33
C VAL A 12 0.71 -1.69 -1.40
N VAL A 13 1.87 -1.20 -1.02
CA VAL A 13 2.97 -1.02 -1.96
C VAL A 13 3.68 -2.35 -2.18
N GLY A 14 3.59 -2.85 -3.38
CA GLY A 14 4.20 -4.12 -3.72
C GLY A 14 3.64 -4.68 -5.01
N ASP A 15 4.31 -5.69 -5.53
CA ASP A 15 3.90 -6.33 -6.77
C ASP A 15 3.20 -7.63 -6.42
N PHE A 16 1.88 -7.57 -6.33
CA PHE A 16 1.09 -8.68 -5.82
C PHE A 16 1.35 -9.97 -6.60
N ASN A 17 1.55 -11.02 -5.85
CA ASN A 17 1.73 -12.36 -6.40
C ASN A 17 0.87 -13.32 -5.59
N GLU A 18 -0.17 -13.86 -6.19
CA GLU A 18 -1.08 -14.74 -5.49
C GLU A 18 -0.44 -16.03 -5.01
N ARG A 19 0.72 -16.39 -5.54
CA ARG A 19 1.48 -17.56 -5.11
C ARG A 19 2.30 -17.28 -3.86
N ASN A 20 2.45 -16.02 -3.50
CA ASN A 20 3.22 -15.64 -2.33
C ASN A 20 2.32 -15.67 -1.09
N PRO A 21 2.55 -16.59 -0.14
CA PRO A 21 1.69 -16.68 1.04
C PRO A 21 1.63 -15.39 1.85
N THR A 22 2.75 -14.66 1.92
CA THR A 22 2.80 -13.41 2.66
C THR A 22 1.86 -12.38 2.05
N HIS A 23 1.80 -12.31 0.72
CA HIS A 23 0.89 -11.41 0.04
C HIS A 23 -0.57 -11.77 0.32
N ARG A 24 -0.89 -13.05 0.33
CA ARG A 24 -2.24 -13.48 0.62
C ARG A 24 -2.62 -13.19 2.07
N PHE A 25 -1.69 -13.36 2.99
CA PHE A 25 -1.92 -13.02 4.39
C PHE A 25 -2.16 -11.53 4.58
N THR A 26 -1.40 -10.69 3.88
CA THR A 26 -1.57 -9.25 3.96
C THR A 26 -2.98 -8.86 3.50
N SER A 27 -3.41 -9.38 2.36
CA SER A 27 -4.74 -9.09 1.85
C SER A 27 -5.83 -9.58 2.81
N ALA A 28 -5.66 -10.79 3.35
CA ALA A 28 -6.64 -11.34 4.27
C ALA A 28 -6.71 -10.54 5.57
N ALA A 29 -5.57 -10.09 6.08
CA ALA A 29 -5.53 -9.32 7.30
C ALA A 29 -6.23 -7.97 7.13
N LEU A 30 -5.98 -7.29 6.02
CA LEU A 30 -6.61 -6.01 5.74
C LEU A 30 -8.13 -6.17 5.55
N ALA A 31 -8.54 -7.21 4.86
CA ALA A 31 -9.95 -7.49 4.70
C ALA A 31 -10.61 -7.81 6.04
N HIS A 32 -9.91 -8.52 6.90
CA HIS A 32 -10.45 -8.91 8.20
C HIS A 32 -10.72 -7.69 9.09
N VAL A 33 -9.86 -6.69 9.05
CA VAL A 33 -10.06 -5.49 9.85
C VAL A 33 -11.00 -4.49 9.18
N GLY A 34 -11.51 -4.80 8.01
CA GLY A 34 -12.48 -3.94 7.34
C GLY A 34 -11.90 -2.77 6.59
N ALA A 35 -10.60 -2.78 6.31
CA ALA A 35 -9.99 -1.72 5.53
C ALA A 35 -10.24 -1.95 4.05
N GLU A 36 -10.38 -0.86 3.32
CA GLU A 36 -10.33 -0.95 1.88
C GLU A 36 -8.86 -0.88 1.48
N PHE A 37 -8.46 -1.72 0.55
CA PHE A 37 -7.05 -1.72 0.15
C PHE A 37 -6.90 -2.04 -1.32
N ILE A 38 -5.83 -1.51 -1.88
CA ILE A 38 -5.46 -1.76 -3.28
C ILE A 38 -3.96 -1.99 -3.31
N TRP A 39 -3.55 -3.01 -4.02
CA TRP A 39 -2.13 -3.25 -4.28
C TRP A 39 -1.65 -2.29 -5.34
N VAL A 40 -0.58 -1.57 -5.05
CA VAL A 40 -0.04 -0.58 -5.97
C VAL A 40 1.32 -1.07 -6.46
N PRO A 41 1.44 -1.37 -7.75
CA PRO A 41 2.71 -1.86 -8.29
C PRO A 41 3.84 -0.85 -8.14
N THR A 42 5.01 -1.33 -7.81
CA THR A 42 6.15 -0.45 -7.57
C THR A 42 6.56 0.35 -8.80
N GLU A 43 6.39 -0.20 -9.99
CA GLU A 43 6.72 0.54 -11.20
C GLU A 43 5.80 1.73 -11.45
N SER A 44 4.54 1.63 -11.06
CA SER A 44 3.61 2.76 -11.16
C SER A 44 4.04 3.90 -10.25
N ILE A 45 4.50 3.55 -9.06
CA ILE A 45 4.94 4.52 -8.06
C ILE A 45 6.20 5.22 -8.53
N ARG A 46 7.09 4.47 -9.17
CA ARG A 46 8.32 5.04 -9.69
C ARG A 46 8.05 6.18 -10.69
N ARG A 47 6.97 6.04 -11.46
CA ARG A 47 6.61 7.07 -12.44
C ARG A 47 6.03 8.31 -11.79
N ASP A 48 5.14 8.13 -10.82
CA ASP A 48 4.48 9.28 -10.19
C ASP A 48 3.89 8.84 -8.86
N ALA A 49 4.68 9.00 -7.80
CA ALA A 49 4.24 8.59 -6.48
C ALA A 49 3.01 9.37 -6.00
N ALA A 50 2.99 10.68 -6.25
CA ALA A 50 1.88 11.51 -5.80
C ALA A 50 0.56 11.10 -6.44
N ASP A 51 0.59 10.79 -7.73
CA ASP A 51 -0.61 10.38 -8.45
C ASP A 51 -1.09 9.02 -7.98
N GLN A 52 -0.17 8.09 -7.73
CA GLN A 52 -0.52 6.73 -7.37
C GLN A 52 -0.91 6.57 -5.90
N LEU A 53 -0.35 7.38 -5.02
CA LEU A 53 -0.49 7.20 -3.58
C LEU A 53 -1.29 8.27 -2.87
N GLY A 54 -1.60 9.36 -3.55
CA GLY A 54 -2.20 10.53 -2.91
C GLY A 54 -3.62 10.33 -2.38
N CYS A 55 -4.30 9.30 -2.81
CA CYS A 55 -5.68 9.07 -2.39
C CYS A 55 -5.81 8.13 -1.18
N PHE A 56 -4.71 7.62 -0.67
CA PHE A 56 -4.77 6.68 0.43
C PHE A 56 -4.61 7.35 1.79
N ASP A 57 -5.29 6.81 2.78
CA ASP A 57 -5.19 7.29 4.16
C ASP A 57 -3.94 6.74 4.84
N GLY A 58 -3.45 5.61 4.37
CA GLY A 58 -2.24 5.01 4.90
C GLY A 58 -1.60 4.10 3.86
N LEU A 59 -0.34 3.78 4.08
CA LEU A 59 0.39 2.90 3.18
C LEU A 59 0.97 1.72 3.95
N TRP A 60 0.98 0.59 3.28
CA TRP A 60 1.57 -0.63 3.83
C TRP A 60 2.61 -1.11 2.83
N ILE A 61 3.87 -1.16 3.26
CA ILE A 61 4.92 -1.71 2.42
C ILE A 61 4.88 -3.22 2.60
N SER A 62 4.54 -3.91 1.54
CA SER A 62 4.43 -5.36 1.60
C SER A 62 5.80 -5.98 1.85
N PRO A 63 5.88 -6.94 2.75
CA PRO A 63 7.12 -7.68 2.90
C PRO A 63 7.28 -8.60 1.71
N GLY A 64 8.47 -8.95 1.45
CA GLY A 64 8.70 -9.89 0.39
C GLY A 64 9.21 -9.23 -0.86
N SER A 65 10.41 -9.50 -1.09
CA SER A 65 11.05 -9.18 -2.34
C SER A 65 10.95 -10.40 -3.25
N PRO A 66 11.24 -10.21 -4.50
CA PRO A 66 11.75 -8.96 -5.04
C PRO A 66 10.62 -8.04 -5.47
N TYR A 67 10.86 -6.75 -5.33
CA TYR A 67 10.00 -5.76 -5.97
C TYR A 67 10.45 -5.62 -7.42
N ARG A 68 9.50 -5.33 -8.30
CA ARG A 68 9.86 -5.06 -9.69
C ARG A 68 10.63 -3.75 -9.81
N SER A 69 10.35 -2.81 -8.93
CA SER A 69 11.09 -1.57 -8.88
C SER A 69 11.39 -1.21 -7.44
N MET A 70 12.63 -1.35 -7.03
CA MET A 70 13.06 -0.91 -5.71
C MET A 70 12.92 0.61 -5.60
N ASP A 71 13.18 1.34 -6.70
CA ASP A 71 13.01 2.78 -6.70
C ASP A 71 11.58 3.18 -6.41
N GLY A 72 10.61 2.42 -6.93
CA GLY A 72 9.21 2.67 -6.64
C GLY A 72 8.88 2.49 -5.17
N ALA A 73 9.41 1.43 -4.58
CA ALA A 73 9.19 1.17 -3.15
C ALA A 73 9.81 2.28 -2.30
N LEU A 74 11.03 2.71 -2.64
CA LEU A 74 11.68 3.81 -1.92
C LEU A 74 10.92 5.11 -2.11
N SER A 75 10.41 5.37 -3.31
CA SER A 75 9.61 6.57 -3.57
C SER A 75 8.35 6.60 -2.72
N ALA A 76 7.75 5.45 -2.48
CA ALA A 76 6.57 5.38 -1.62
C ALA A 76 6.91 5.76 -0.19
N ILE A 77 8.04 5.31 0.32
CA ILE A 77 8.49 5.65 1.67
C ILE A 77 8.74 7.14 1.77
N MET A 78 9.43 7.71 0.79
CA MET A 78 9.70 9.13 0.78
C MET A 78 8.41 9.95 0.68
N PHE A 79 7.48 9.52 -0.16
CA PHE A 79 6.21 10.19 -0.30
C PHE A 79 5.45 10.21 1.03
N ALA A 80 5.39 9.08 1.71
CA ALA A 80 4.69 8.99 2.99
C ALA A 80 5.33 9.93 4.03
N ARG A 81 6.65 9.97 4.06
CA ARG A 81 7.37 10.83 4.98
C ARG A 81 7.12 12.31 4.69
N GLU A 82 7.18 12.71 3.43
CA GLU A 82 7.00 14.11 3.07
C GLU A 82 5.57 14.60 3.26
N ARG A 83 4.60 13.72 3.06
CA ARG A 83 3.19 14.10 3.17
C ARG A 83 2.59 13.77 4.52
N GLY A 84 3.35 13.17 5.41
CA GLY A 84 2.83 12.81 6.73
C GLY A 84 1.80 11.69 6.69
N VAL A 85 1.88 10.81 5.70
CA VAL A 85 0.96 9.68 5.58
C VAL A 85 1.46 8.52 6.44
N PRO A 86 0.60 7.93 7.27
CA PRO A 86 1.01 6.77 8.05
C PRO A 86 1.52 5.65 7.16
N LEU A 87 2.64 5.06 7.55
CA LEU A 87 3.26 4.00 6.78
C LEU A 87 3.67 2.86 7.70
N VAL A 88 3.27 1.67 7.35
CA VAL A 88 3.65 0.45 8.07
C VAL A 88 4.50 -0.39 7.13
N GLY A 89 5.63 -0.86 7.63
CA GLY A 89 6.47 -1.77 6.87
C GLY A 89 6.78 -3.00 7.69
N THR A 90 6.91 -4.12 7.01
CA THR A 90 7.23 -5.37 7.70
C THR A 90 8.45 -6.04 7.10
#